data_320557a107cfbe0f18b1c8365ca3d7c5
#
_entry.id   320557a107cfbe0f18b1c8365ca3d7c5
#
_cell.length_a   1.000
_cell.length_b   1.000
_cell.length_c   1.000
_cell.angle_alpha   90.00
_cell.angle_beta   90.00
_cell.angle_gamma   90.00
#
_symmetry.space_group_name_H-M   'P 1'
#
loop_
_entity.id
_entity.type
_entity.pdbx_description
1 polymer ?
#
loop_
_entity_poly.entity_id
_entity_poly.type
_entity_poly.pdbx_seq_one_letter_code
_entity_poly.pdbx_strand_id
1 'polypeptide(L)'
;MSLMQERRRKVLDNATRLSCKSVIAFEPENVFYLTGFWGEGIVVINDDYPNAMLIVPSLEVDRAKVSAKSCDIVETERGYTMLDKALTFIKESDNVCTDCNDYSIIERLKVRLVEGSRLKHSKDIFYNARMIKDEEEIARIKKGADVLDRLFNVCEQVIRVGVSEKQLQALLLYEAMQMNAYPPAYRYTLSPLIIASGINSSLPHAEPSSRVIEYGDLVTVDXTLRYEGYIADATRTFAVGRVDEDKYRIYNVVKEAQEMALDALKSNAICNEIDKIARAYIDSKGYGSRFIHSTGHGIGLDVHEPPWIRSNSNDVLREGMTITIEPGIYLEGRYGVRIEDSVLITKDSAIPLNRYTKELVII
;
A
#
# COMPACT_ATOMS: atom_id res chain seq x y z
N MET A 1 -7.05 26.78 5.30
CA MET A 1 -7.62 25.64 4.56
C MET A 1 -7.43 24.40 5.42
N SER A 2 -8.45 23.54 5.54
CA SER A 2 -8.28 22.28 6.28
C SER A 2 -7.46 21.28 5.43
N LEU A 3 -6.88 20.27 6.08
CA LEU A 3 -6.13 19.21 5.36
C LEU A 3 -7.00 18.55 4.27
N MET A 4 -8.28 18.31 4.56
CA MET A 4 -9.20 17.74 3.55
C MET A 4 -9.34 18.65 2.34
N GLN A 5 -9.44 19.97 2.56
CA GLN A 5 -9.52 20.94 1.46
C GLN A 5 -8.22 20.96 0.64
N GLU A 6 -7.07 20.84 1.31
CA GLU A 6 -5.77 20.77 0.62
C GLU A 6 -5.66 19.51 -0.25
N ARG A 7 -6.10 18.35 0.26
CA ARG A 7 -6.13 17.10 -0.51
C ARG A 7 -6.99 17.24 -1.77
N ARG A 8 -8.20 17.83 -1.61
CA ARG A 8 -9.11 18.07 -2.74
C ARG A 8 -8.48 19.00 -3.78
N ARG A 9 -7.83 20.07 -3.30
CA ARG A 9 -7.17 21.03 -4.19
C ARG A 9 -6.08 20.34 -5.03
N LYS A 10 -5.26 19.50 -4.42
CA LYS A 10 -4.24 18.71 -5.16
C LYS A 10 -4.88 17.88 -6.28
N VAL A 11 -6.01 17.19 -5.99
CA VAL A 11 -6.68 16.36 -6.99
C VAL A 11 -7.28 17.23 -8.10
N LEU A 12 -7.93 18.36 -7.75
CA LEU A 12 -8.51 19.28 -8.73
C LEU A 12 -7.43 19.92 -9.61
N ASP A 13 -6.29 20.30 -9.03
CA ASP A 13 -5.18 20.87 -9.80
C ASP A 13 -4.65 19.84 -10.83
N ASN A 14 -4.56 18.57 -10.43
CA ASN A 14 -4.16 17.50 -11.35
C ASN A 14 -5.23 17.28 -12.44
N ALA A 15 -6.52 17.32 -12.09
CA ALA A 15 -7.62 17.18 -13.06
C ALA A 15 -7.62 18.35 -14.05
N THR A 16 -7.35 19.56 -13.58
CA THR A 16 -7.28 20.77 -14.43
C THR A 16 -6.20 20.63 -15.52
N ARG A 17 -5.08 19.99 -15.22
CA ARG A 17 -4.04 19.69 -16.23
C ARG A 17 -4.56 18.79 -17.35
N LEU A 18 -5.61 18.03 -17.09
CA LEU A 18 -6.32 17.23 -18.10
C LEU A 18 -7.55 17.95 -18.66
N SER A 19 -7.68 19.25 -18.39
CA SER A 19 -8.82 20.09 -18.80
C SER A 19 -10.15 19.66 -18.15
N CYS A 20 -10.12 18.97 -17.01
CA CYS A 20 -11.33 18.61 -16.25
C CYS A 20 -11.58 19.67 -15.16
N LYS A 21 -12.84 20.09 -15.04
CA LYS A 21 -13.30 21.03 -14.00
C LYS A 21 -13.98 20.31 -12.83
N SER A 22 -14.43 19.07 -13.08
CA SER A 22 -15.10 18.27 -12.06
C SER A 22 -14.42 16.90 -11.96
N VAL A 23 -14.44 16.33 -10.76
CA VAL A 23 -13.93 14.96 -10.51
C VAL A 23 -15.04 14.17 -9.83
N ILE A 24 -15.27 12.95 -10.30
CA ILE A 24 -16.12 11.96 -9.60
C ILE A 24 -15.22 10.82 -9.15
N ALA A 25 -15.18 10.56 -7.84
CA ALA A 25 -14.40 9.46 -7.26
C ALA A 25 -15.33 8.33 -6.79
N PHE A 26 -14.94 7.10 -7.11
CA PHE A 26 -15.67 5.87 -6.77
C PHE A 26 -14.83 4.91 -5.91
N GLU A 27 -13.50 4.87 -6.12
CA GLU A 27 -12.64 3.93 -5.39
C GLU A 27 -12.63 4.28 -3.91
N PRO A 28 -12.86 3.31 -3.01
CA PRO A 28 -12.96 3.59 -1.56
C PRO A 28 -11.77 4.35 -1.00
N GLU A 29 -10.55 4.06 -1.49
CA GLU A 29 -9.33 4.74 -1.09
C GLU A 29 -9.40 6.23 -1.42
N ASN A 30 -9.93 6.57 -2.59
CA ASN A 30 -10.03 7.96 -3.03
C ASN A 30 -11.21 8.68 -2.35
N VAL A 31 -12.32 7.97 -2.12
CA VAL A 31 -13.44 8.50 -1.31
C VAL A 31 -12.91 8.86 0.09
N PHE A 32 -12.15 7.95 0.71
CA PHE A 32 -11.54 8.19 2.03
C PHE A 32 -10.56 9.36 2.00
N TYR A 33 -9.69 9.42 1.00
CA TYR A 33 -8.70 10.51 0.85
C TYR A 33 -9.37 11.88 0.82
N LEU A 34 -10.51 11.97 0.10
CA LEU A 34 -11.21 13.24 -0.11
C LEU A 34 -12.14 13.61 1.04
N THR A 35 -12.58 12.64 1.87
CA THR A 35 -13.64 12.90 2.85
C THR A 35 -13.37 12.37 4.25
N GLY A 36 -12.44 11.42 4.40
CA GLY A 36 -12.26 10.70 5.68
C GLY A 36 -13.29 9.61 5.92
N PHE A 37 -14.22 9.37 4.98
CA PHE A 37 -15.25 8.34 5.10
C PHE A 37 -14.80 7.08 4.34
N TRP A 38 -14.79 5.94 5.03
CA TRP A 38 -14.52 4.64 4.43
C TRP A 38 -15.81 3.84 4.35
N GLY A 39 -16.44 3.84 3.19
CA GLY A 39 -17.72 3.16 2.99
C GLY A 39 -18.21 3.28 1.56
N GLU A 40 -19.41 2.79 1.30
CA GLU A 40 -20.03 2.91 -0.02
C GLU A 40 -20.45 4.36 -0.26
N GLY A 41 -19.82 5.00 -1.24
CA GLY A 41 -20.12 6.39 -1.56
C GLY A 41 -19.50 6.84 -2.86
N ILE A 42 -20.03 7.93 -3.40
CA ILE A 42 -19.49 8.62 -4.59
C ILE A 42 -19.15 10.04 -4.14
N VAL A 43 -17.98 10.54 -4.52
CA VAL A 43 -17.58 11.90 -4.18
C VAL A 43 -17.50 12.75 -5.43
N VAL A 44 -18.11 13.94 -5.40
CA VAL A 44 -17.94 14.95 -6.44
C VAL A 44 -17.17 16.13 -5.84
N ILE A 45 -16.12 16.56 -6.52
CA ILE A 45 -15.39 17.79 -6.20
C ILE A 45 -15.26 18.66 -7.45
N ASN A 46 -15.43 19.97 -7.27
CA ASN A 46 -15.20 21.01 -8.30
C ASN A 46 -15.13 22.37 -7.60
N ASP A 47 -14.87 23.42 -8.37
CA ASP A 47 -14.76 24.79 -7.80
C ASP A 47 -16.10 25.47 -7.53
N ASP A 48 -17.23 24.86 -7.94
CA ASP A 48 -18.55 25.44 -7.73
C ASP A 48 -19.06 25.25 -6.30
N TYR A 49 -18.53 24.24 -5.60
CA TYR A 49 -18.94 23.92 -4.23
C TYR A 49 -17.73 24.01 -3.28
N PRO A 50 -17.86 24.71 -2.15
CA PRO A 50 -16.76 24.84 -1.19
C PRO A 50 -16.39 23.53 -0.50
N ASN A 51 -17.37 22.61 -0.41
CA ASN A 51 -17.21 21.29 0.19
C ASN A 51 -17.33 20.21 -0.89
N ALA A 52 -16.73 19.06 -0.66
CA ALA A 52 -16.99 17.87 -1.46
C ALA A 52 -18.44 17.43 -1.24
N MET A 53 -19.10 16.95 -2.29
CA MET A 53 -20.43 16.35 -2.20
C MET A 53 -20.21 14.84 -2.05
N LEU A 54 -20.52 14.30 -0.87
CA LEU A 54 -20.41 12.86 -0.58
C LEU A 54 -21.81 12.23 -0.70
N ILE A 55 -22.05 11.52 -1.78
CA ILE A 55 -23.33 10.87 -2.07
C ILE A 55 -23.25 9.44 -1.48
N VAL A 56 -24.14 9.12 -0.57
CA VAL A 56 -24.16 7.82 0.11
C VAL A 56 -25.57 7.20 0.11
N PRO A 57 -25.67 5.87 0.09
CA PRO A 57 -26.98 5.24 0.29
C PRO A 57 -27.46 5.41 1.75
N SER A 58 -28.77 5.33 1.97
CA SER A 58 -29.36 5.53 3.30
C SER A 58 -28.68 4.72 4.40
N LEU A 59 -28.24 3.49 4.09
CA LEU A 59 -27.58 2.61 5.07
C LEU A 59 -26.22 3.14 5.55
N GLU A 60 -25.59 4.06 4.82
CA GLU A 60 -24.27 4.61 5.16
C GLU A 60 -24.33 6.02 5.80
N VAL A 61 -25.49 6.67 5.80
CA VAL A 61 -25.64 8.09 6.20
C VAL A 61 -25.09 8.33 7.61
N ASP A 62 -25.46 7.49 8.58
CA ASP A 62 -25.05 7.73 9.97
C ASP A 62 -23.54 7.48 10.16
N ARG A 63 -22.97 6.50 9.46
CA ARG A 63 -21.52 6.26 9.47
C ARG A 63 -20.79 7.47 8.83
N ALA A 64 -21.32 7.98 7.73
CA ALA A 64 -20.72 9.14 7.05
C ALA A 64 -20.75 10.38 7.95
N LYS A 65 -21.88 10.63 8.65
CA LYS A 65 -22.01 11.77 9.59
C LYS A 65 -20.96 11.73 10.71
N VAL A 66 -20.57 10.55 11.15
CA VAL A 66 -19.57 10.38 12.22
C VAL A 66 -18.15 10.63 11.73
N SER A 67 -17.82 10.17 10.51
CA SER A 67 -16.42 10.11 10.06
C SER A 67 -16.05 11.13 8.97
N ALA A 68 -17.01 11.56 8.15
CA ALA A 68 -16.71 12.45 7.02
C ALA A 68 -16.36 13.86 7.51
N LYS A 69 -15.38 14.48 6.86
CA LYS A 69 -14.84 15.79 7.24
C LYS A 69 -14.98 16.80 6.10
N SER A 70 -15.51 17.99 6.40
CA SER A 70 -15.59 19.11 5.46
C SER A 70 -16.29 18.76 4.16
N CYS A 71 -17.31 17.90 4.19
CA CYS A 71 -18.11 17.53 3.02
C CYS A 71 -19.60 17.63 3.33
N ASP A 72 -20.40 17.80 2.29
CA ASP A 72 -21.85 17.81 2.39
C ASP A 72 -22.34 16.41 2.06
N ILE A 73 -23.03 15.78 3.00
CA ILE A 73 -23.53 14.41 2.86
C ILE A 73 -24.89 14.45 2.17
N VAL A 74 -25.00 13.72 1.07
CA VAL A 74 -26.21 13.68 0.24
C VAL A 74 -26.74 12.24 0.23
N GLU A 75 -27.86 12.04 0.90
CA GLU A 75 -28.52 10.73 0.96
C GLU A 75 -29.28 10.44 -0.32
N THR A 76 -29.24 9.19 -0.78
CA THR A 76 -30.05 8.72 -1.90
C THR A 76 -30.28 7.20 -1.79
N GLU A 77 -31.10 6.64 -2.68
CA GLU A 77 -31.23 5.19 -2.80
C GLU A 77 -29.94 4.58 -3.37
N ARG A 78 -29.66 3.34 -3.00
CA ARG A 78 -28.47 2.61 -3.46
C ARG A 78 -28.57 2.30 -4.96
N GLY A 79 -27.44 2.25 -5.61
CA GLY A 79 -27.33 1.87 -7.01
C GLY A 79 -27.20 3.06 -7.96
N TYR A 80 -27.80 2.96 -9.13
CA TYR A 80 -27.63 4.02 -10.16
C TYR A 80 -28.21 5.38 -9.75
N THR A 81 -29.13 5.41 -8.81
CA THR A 81 -29.65 6.70 -8.26
C THR A 81 -28.52 7.51 -7.60
N MET A 82 -27.52 6.84 -7.01
CA MET A 82 -26.33 7.52 -6.46
C MET A 82 -25.60 8.27 -7.58
N LEU A 83 -25.39 7.60 -8.72
CA LEU A 83 -24.72 8.19 -9.87
C LEU A 83 -25.53 9.36 -10.45
N ASP A 84 -26.83 9.16 -10.65
CA ASP A 84 -27.71 10.21 -11.19
C ASP A 84 -27.68 11.44 -10.24
N LYS A 85 -27.67 11.21 -8.93
CA LYS A 85 -27.57 12.28 -7.93
C LYS A 85 -26.21 13.00 -7.99
N ALA A 86 -25.12 12.23 -8.11
CA ALA A 86 -23.76 12.81 -8.24
C ALA A 86 -23.68 13.74 -9.45
N LEU A 87 -24.27 13.35 -10.56
CA LEU A 87 -24.27 14.14 -11.80
C LEU A 87 -25.02 15.47 -11.68
N THR A 88 -25.95 15.62 -10.72
CA THR A 88 -26.63 16.92 -10.51
C THR A 88 -25.68 17.99 -9.99
N PHE A 89 -24.52 17.62 -9.48
CA PHE A 89 -23.50 18.55 -8.97
C PHE A 89 -22.43 18.89 -10.02
N ILE A 90 -22.63 18.49 -11.27
CA ILE A 90 -21.69 18.70 -12.37
C ILE A 90 -22.39 19.50 -13.48
N LYS A 91 -21.75 20.58 -13.93
CA LYS A 91 -22.30 21.40 -15.03
C LYS A 91 -22.21 20.66 -16.36
N GLU A 92 -23.20 20.85 -17.21
CA GLU A 92 -23.22 20.24 -18.57
C GLU A 92 -22.00 20.60 -19.40
N SER A 93 -21.35 21.73 -19.12
CA SER A 93 -20.17 22.19 -19.87
C SER A 93 -18.87 21.57 -19.37
N ASP A 94 -18.87 20.85 -18.24
CA ASP A 94 -17.62 20.39 -17.62
C ASP A 94 -17.10 19.09 -18.24
N ASN A 95 -15.80 19.07 -18.44
CA ASN A 95 -15.07 17.80 -18.61
C ASN A 95 -14.88 17.20 -17.21
N VAL A 96 -15.03 15.90 -17.11
CA VAL A 96 -15.06 15.17 -15.84
C VAL A 96 -13.93 14.14 -15.80
N CYS A 97 -13.14 14.15 -14.76
CA CYS A 97 -12.17 13.08 -14.49
C CYS A 97 -12.75 12.08 -13.48
N THR A 98 -12.44 10.78 -13.65
CA THR A 98 -12.91 9.72 -12.75
C THR A 98 -11.89 8.61 -12.59
N ASP A 99 -11.91 7.95 -11.43
CA ASP A 99 -11.15 6.74 -11.12
C ASP A 99 -11.95 5.46 -11.36
N CYS A 100 -13.20 5.56 -11.80
CA CYS A 100 -14.13 4.44 -11.90
C CYS A 100 -13.58 3.29 -12.75
N ASN A 101 -13.61 2.08 -12.20
CA ASN A 101 -13.18 0.87 -12.89
C ASN A 101 -14.34 -0.05 -13.33
N ASP A 102 -15.58 0.34 -12.99
CA ASP A 102 -16.75 -0.44 -13.36
C ASP A 102 -17.22 -0.03 -14.76
N TYR A 103 -17.14 -0.96 -15.70
CA TYR A 103 -17.51 -0.71 -17.10
C TYR A 103 -18.97 -0.23 -17.23
N SER A 104 -19.88 -0.82 -16.44
CA SER A 104 -21.31 -0.45 -16.53
C SER A 104 -21.55 1.00 -16.08
N ILE A 105 -20.83 1.43 -15.05
CA ILE A 105 -20.87 2.82 -14.57
C ILE A 105 -20.24 3.76 -15.60
N ILE A 106 -19.11 3.38 -16.17
CA ILE A 106 -18.43 4.18 -17.21
C ILE A 106 -19.37 4.41 -18.42
N GLU A 107 -20.03 3.36 -18.90
CA GLU A 107 -20.96 3.48 -20.02
C GLU A 107 -22.14 4.40 -19.68
N ARG A 108 -22.68 4.29 -18.47
CA ARG A 108 -23.75 5.16 -18.01
C ARG A 108 -23.28 6.63 -17.90
N LEU A 109 -22.06 6.86 -17.39
CA LEU A 109 -21.46 8.20 -17.35
C LEU A 109 -21.34 8.80 -18.75
N LYS A 110 -20.88 8.02 -19.74
CA LYS A 110 -20.74 8.47 -21.14
C LYS A 110 -22.07 8.92 -21.71
N VAL A 111 -23.13 8.15 -21.46
CA VAL A 111 -24.48 8.48 -21.96
C VAL A 111 -25.02 9.75 -21.30
N ARG A 112 -24.80 9.90 -19.99
CA ARG A 112 -25.31 11.03 -19.20
C ARG A 112 -24.51 12.31 -19.45
N LEU A 113 -23.20 12.20 -19.69
CA LEU A 113 -22.34 13.34 -20.04
C LEU A 113 -22.41 13.51 -21.56
N VAL A 114 -23.39 14.21 -22.03
CA VAL A 114 -23.69 14.44 -23.48
C VAL A 114 -22.38 14.59 -24.27
N GLU A 115 -22.09 13.64 -25.16
CA GLU A 115 -20.82 13.46 -25.87
C GLU A 115 -19.72 12.89 -24.94
N GLY A 116 -19.55 11.56 -24.97
CA GLY A 116 -18.61 10.81 -24.11
C GLY A 116 -17.16 11.28 -24.12
N SER A 117 -16.78 12.22 -24.99
CA SER A 117 -15.45 12.83 -25.03
C SER A 117 -15.14 13.71 -23.81
N ARG A 118 -16.17 14.06 -23.02
CA ARG A 118 -16.02 14.88 -21.80
C ARG A 118 -15.59 14.05 -20.57
N LEU A 119 -15.66 12.73 -20.64
CA LEU A 119 -15.24 11.86 -19.55
C LEU A 119 -13.79 11.41 -19.75
N LYS A 120 -12.94 11.62 -18.76
CA LYS A 120 -11.54 11.18 -18.77
C LYS A 120 -11.30 10.25 -17.59
N HIS A 121 -10.93 9.02 -17.89
CA HIS A 121 -10.53 8.06 -16.85
C HIS A 121 -9.07 8.35 -16.49
N SER A 122 -8.79 8.63 -15.20
CA SER A 122 -7.43 8.85 -14.75
C SER A 122 -7.30 8.59 -13.26
N LYS A 123 -6.64 7.52 -12.89
CA LYS A 123 -6.22 7.26 -11.52
C LYS A 123 -5.04 8.15 -11.13
N ASP A 124 -4.27 8.61 -12.10
CA ASP A 124 -3.06 9.40 -11.84
C ASP A 124 -3.35 10.74 -11.16
N ILE A 125 -4.54 11.33 -11.38
CA ILE A 125 -4.88 12.57 -10.68
C ILE A 125 -4.92 12.35 -9.15
N PHE A 126 -5.33 11.16 -8.72
CA PHE A 126 -5.36 10.79 -7.30
C PHE A 126 -3.98 10.33 -6.84
N TYR A 127 -3.32 9.45 -7.58
CA TYR A 127 -1.99 8.96 -7.19
C TYR A 127 -0.99 10.12 -7.05
N ASN A 128 -0.99 11.07 -7.99
CA ASN A 128 -0.09 12.24 -7.90
C ASN A 128 -0.40 13.12 -6.70
N ALA A 129 -1.66 13.20 -6.27
CA ALA A 129 -2.04 13.95 -5.07
C ALA A 129 -1.64 13.20 -3.79
N ARG A 130 -1.83 11.86 -3.76
CA ARG A 130 -1.61 10.97 -2.62
C ARG A 130 -0.13 10.63 -2.40
N MET A 131 0.68 10.75 -3.46
CA MET A 131 2.08 10.32 -3.44
C MET A 131 2.89 11.07 -2.37
N ILE A 132 2.63 12.38 -2.19
CA ILE A 132 3.26 13.22 -1.16
C ILE A 132 2.31 13.27 0.04
N LYS A 133 2.66 12.57 1.10
CA LYS A 133 1.82 12.43 2.30
C LYS A 133 1.89 13.69 3.16
N ASP A 134 0.74 14.08 3.71
CA ASP A 134 0.70 15.13 4.72
C ASP A 134 1.06 14.55 6.11
N GLU A 135 1.16 15.42 7.11
CA GLU A 135 1.58 15.04 8.46
C GLU A 135 0.64 14.00 9.10
N GLU A 136 -0.67 14.11 8.86
CA GLU A 136 -1.66 13.18 9.40
C GLU A 136 -1.51 11.79 8.77
N GLU A 137 -1.29 11.74 7.46
CA GLU A 137 -1.05 10.49 6.73
C GLU A 137 0.23 9.81 7.22
N ILE A 138 1.33 10.58 7.34
CA ILE A 138 2.63 10.08 7.82
C ILE A 138 2.48 9.52 9.25
N ALA A 139 1.74 10.22 10.12
CA ALA A 139 1.55 9.77 11.51
C ALA A 139 0.84 8.40 11.55
N ARG A 140 -0.16 8.18 10.69
CA ARG A 140 -0.88 6.91 10.63
C ARG A 140 -0.01 5.77 10.09
N ILE A 141 0.79 6.05 9.04
CA ILE A 141 1.71 5.05 8.47
C ILE A 141 2.76 4.66 9.52
N LYS A 142 3.31 5.64 10.26
CA LYS A 142 4.25 5.38 11.36
C LYS A 142 3.63 4.48 12.44
N LYS A 143 2.37 4.74 12.81
CA LYS A 143 1.67 3.91 13.80
C LYS A 143 1.47 2.48 13.27
N GLY A 144 1.14 2.34 11.98
CA GLY A 144 1.06 1.04 11.33
C GLY A 144 2.41 0.30 11.42
N ALA A 145 3.50 0.99 11.11
CA ALA A 145 4.86 0.40 11.21
C ALA A 145 5.20 -0.01 12.64
N ASP A 146 4.82 0.80 13.66
CA ASP A 146 5.00 0.43 15.08
C ASP A 146 4.22 -0.87 15.42
N VAL A 147 3.03 -1.06 14.83
CA VAL A 147 2.26 -2.30 15.02
C VAL A 147 3.04 -3.49 14.42
N LEU A 148 3.58 -3.33 13.21
CA LEU A 148 4.36 -4.41 12.57
C LEU A 148 5.58 -4.79 13.43
N ASP A 149 6.29 -3.80 13.99
CA ASP A 149 7.43 -4.08 14.86
C ASP A 149 7.01 -4.88 16.11
N ARG A 150 5.85 -4.57 16.69
CA ARG A 150 5.31 -5.35 17.81
C ARG A 150 4.98 -6.78 17.39
N LEU A 151 4.41 -6.95 16.19
CA LEU A 151 4.12 -8.29 15.69
C LEU A 151 5.39 -9.11 15.46
N PHE A 152 6.49 -8.49 15.01
CA PHE A 152 7.77 -9.20 14.89
C PHE A 152 8.29 -9.64 16.27
N ASN A 153 8.06 -8.84 17.32
CA ASN A 153 8.39 -9.27 18.70
C ASN A 153 7.50 -10.46 19.14
N VAL A 154 6.23 -10.47 18.72
CA VAL A 154 5.35 -11.63 18.97
C VAL A 154 5.88 -12.86 18.22
N CYS A 155 6.37 -12.69 16.98
CA CYS A 155 6.95 -13.80 16.21
C CYS A 155 8.05 -14.53 16.99
N GLU A 156 8.92 -13.80 17.68
CA GLU A 156 9.99 -14.41 18.51
C GLU A 156 9.44 -15.36 19.58
N GLN A 157 8.23 -15.08 20.07
CA GLN A 157 7.63 -15.85 21.17
C GLN A 157 6.81 -17.05 20.64
N VAL A 158 6.33 -16.99 19.41
CA VAL A 158 5.34 -17.94 18.92
C VAL A 158 5.82 -18.84 17.77
N ILE A 159 6.83 -18.41 17.01
CA ILE A 159 7.44 -19.26 15.99
C ILE A 159 8.17 -20.38 16.73
N ARG A 160 7.87 -21.63 16.40
CA ARG A 160 8.55 -22.80 16.96
C ARG A 160 8.19 -24.05 16.15
N VAL A 161 9.02 -25.05 16.26
CA VAL A 161 8.77 -26.36 15.65
C VAL A 161 7.39 -26.86 16.11
N GLY A 162 6.60 -27.34 15.15
CA GLY A 162 5.28 -27.90 15.40
C GLY A 162 4.11 -26.95 15.17
N VAL A 163 4.36 -25.65 15.02
CA VAL A 163 3.31 -24.65 14.70
C VAL A 163 3.15 -24.59 13.17
N SER A 164 1.91 -24.58 12.67
CA SER A 164 1.69 -24.44 11.24
C SER A 164 1.67 -22.97 10.79
N GLU A 165 1.92 -22.72 9.52
CA GLU A 165 1.85 -21.36 8.94
C GLU A 165 0.48 -20.72 9.21
N LYS A 166 -0.61 -21.48 9.04
CA LYS A 166 -1.98 -20.98 9.31
C LYS A 166 -2.22 -20.65 10.79
N GLN A 167 -1.66 -21.46 11.71
CA GLN A 167 -1.77 -21.15 13.13
C GLN A 167 -1.03 -19.86 13.48
N LEU A 168 0.15 -19.69 12.93
CA LEU A 168 0.94 -18.48 13.13
C LEU A 168 0.21 -17.27 12.53
N GLN A 169 -0.30 -17.38 11.31
CA GLN A 169 -1.08 -16.31 10.68
C GLN A 169 -2.29 -15.90 11.55
N ALA A 170 -3.06 -16.88 12.02
CA ALA A 170 -4.26 -16.63 12.84
C ALA A 170 -3.90 -15.86 14.12
N LEU A 171 -2.80 -16.24 14.76
CA LEU A 171 -2.34 -15.58 15.97
C LEU A 171 -1.89 -14.14 15.69
N LEU A 172 -1.09 -13.94 14.65
CA LEU A 172 -0.60 -12.60 14.29
C LEU A 172 -1.76 -11.67 13.88
N LEU A 173 -2.77 -12.21 13.17
CA LEU A 173 -3.96 -11.44 12.84
C LEU A 173 -4.75 -11.05 14.11
N TYR A 174 -4.88 -11.97 15.06
CA TYR A 174 -5.53 -11.66 16.34
C TYR A 174 -4.80 -10.50 17.05
N GLU A 175 -3.48 -10.59 17.16
CA GLU A 175 -2.68 -9.55 17.81
C GLU A 175 -2.76 -8.20 17.07
N ALA A 176 -2.74 -8.22 15.72
CA ALA A 176 -2.88 -7.02 14.90
C ALA A 176 -4.23 -6.33 15.18
N MET A 177 -5.32 -7.11 15.22
CA MET A 177 -6.66 -6.58 15.45
C MET A 177 -6.82 -5.99 16.85
N GLN A 178 -6.13 -6.56 17.87
CA GLN A 178 -6.08 -5.97 19.21
C GLN A 178 -5.41 -4.59 19.20
N MET A 179 -4.55 -4.32 18.21
CA MET A 179 -3.86 -3.05 18.04
C MET A 179 -4.54 -2.15 16.99
N ASN A 180 -5.80 -2.44 16.63
CA ASN A 180 -6.60 -1.70 15.65
C ASN A 180 -5.97 -1.68 14.24
N ALA A 181 -5.23 -2.73 13.88
CA ALA A 181 -4.69 -2.91 12.55
C ALA A 181 -5.36 -4.12 11.89
N TYR A 182 -5.66 -4.00 10.59
CA TYR A 182 -6.47 -4.99 9.88
C TYR A 182 -5.79 -5.36 8.57
N PRO A 183 -5.93 -6.62 8.10
CA PRO A 183 -5.43 -6.96 6.77
C PRO A 183 -6.24 -6.19 5.72
N PRO A 184 -5.59 -5.54 4.74
CA PRO A 184 -6.33 -4.90 3.66
C PRO A 184 -6.95 -5.94 2.73
N ALA A 185 -8.03 -5.58 2.07
CA ALA A 185 -8.54 -6.39 0.96
C ALA A 185 -7.56 -6.25 -0.21
N TYR A 186 -7.09 -7.37 -0.73
CA TYR A 186 -6.17 -7.38 -1.86
C TYR A 186 -6.54 -8.53 -2.80
N ARG A 187 -6.92 -8.18 -4.02
CA ARG A 187 -7.60 -9.12 -4.93
C ARG A 187 -6.75 -10.29 -5.45
N TYR A 188 -5.44 -10.22 -5.29
CA TYR A 188 -4.51 -11.20 -5.87
C TYR A 188 -4.01 -12.24 -4.87
N THR A 189 -4.47 -12.19 -3.62
CA THR A 189 -4.15 -13.18 -2.59
C THR A 189 -5.35 -13.35 -1.65
N LEU A 190 -5.43 -14.52 -1.05
CA LEU A 190 -6.47 -14.79 -0.04
C LEU A 190 -6.19 -14.02 1.27
N SER A 191 -4.93 -13.74 1.55
CA SER A 191 -4.54 -12.94 2.71
C SER A 191 -3.21 -12.25 2.42
N PRO A 192 -3.14 -10.92 2.60
CA PRO A 192 -1.87 -10.19 2.41
C PRO A 192 -0.89 -10.34 3.57
N LEU A 193 -1.19 -11.16 4.59
CA LEU A 193 -0.23 -11.49 5.65
C LEU A 193 0.39 -12.84 5.31
N ILE A 194 1.59 -12.81 4.72
CA ILE A 194 2.30 -13.99 4.24
C ILE A 194 3.10 -14.61 5.40
N ILE A 195 2.90 -15.90 5.61
CA ILE A 195 3.74 -16.73 6.48
C ILE A 195 4.22 -17.89 5.63
N ALA A 196 5.52 -17.94 5.36
CA ALA A 196 6.09 -18.96 4.48
C ALA A 196 7.31 -19.60 5.14
N SER A 197 7.23 -20.90 5.40
CA SER A 197 8.26 -21.63 6.13
C SER A 197 8.98 -22.65 5.23
N GLY A 198 10.29 -22.84 5.46
CA GLY A 198 11.08 -23.81 4.73
C GLY A 198 10.93 -23.66 3.22
N ILE A 199 10.52 -24.74 2.54
CA ILE A 199 10.36 -24.74 1.07
C ILE A 199 9.35 -23.68 0.60
N ASN A 200 8.29 -23.38 1.38
CA ASN A 200 7.29 -22.38 0.98
C ASN A 200 7.90 -20.98 0.91
N SER A 201 8.93 -20.69 1.70
CA SER A 201 9.60 -19.38 1.64
C SER A 201 10.27 -19.09 0.30
N SER A 202 10.45 -20.13 -0.54
CA SER A 202 10.98 -19.94 -1.91
C SER A 202 9.94 -19.30 -2.86
N LEU A 203 8.70 -19.12 -2.39
CA LEU A 203 7.62 -18.49 -3.16
C LEU A 203 7.36 -17.08 -2.61
N PRO A 204 7.66 -16.00 -3.36
CA PRO A 204 7.49 -14.63 -2.83
C PRO A 204 6.10 -14.32 -2.28
N HIS A 205 5.05 -14.85 -2.92
CA HIS A 205 3.65 -14.64 -2.52
C HIS A 205 3.03 -15.97 -2.06
N ALA A 206 3.71 -16.69 -1.17
CA ALA A 206 3.19 -17.95 -0.64
C ALA A 206 1.92 -17.70 0.16
N GLU A 207 0.89 -18.51 -0.11
CA GLU A 207 -0.32 -18.51 0.74
C GLU A 207 -0.04 -19.36 1.98
N PRO A 208 -0.27 -18.85 3.20
CA PRO A 208 -0.05 -19.65 4.41
C PRO A 208 -0.81 -20.98 4.36
N SER A 209 -0.10 -22.06 4.63
CA SER A 209 -0.60 -23.42 4.45
C SER A 209 -0.69 -24.18 5.78
N SER A 210 -1.07 -25.45 5.72
CA SER A 210 -1.03 -26.34 6.88
C SER A 210 0.39 -26.89 7.13
N ARG A 211 1.40 -26.47 6.34
CA ARG A 211 2.78 -26.90 6.58
C ARG A 211 3.19 -26.51 8.00
N VAL A 212 3.80 -27.46 8.67
CA VAL A 212 4.29 -27.30 10.05
C VAL A 212 5.75 -26.84 9.99
N ILE A 213 6.09 -25.85 10.79
CA ILE A 213 7.46 -25.33 10.92
C ILE A 213 8.36 -26.42 11.50
N GLU A 214 9.52 -26.62 10.86
CA GLU A 214 10.48 -27.64 11.22
C GLU A 214 11.83 -27.02 11.67
N TYR A 215 12.59 -27.77 12.41
CA TYR A 215 13.96 -27.38 12.82
C TYR A 215 14.80 -27.16 11.55
N GLY A 216 15.48 -26.03 11.50
CA GLY A 216 16.29 -25.64 10.33
C GLY A 216 15.55 -24.78 9.31
N ASP A 217 14.25 -24.56 9.47
CA ASP A 217 13.49 -23.69 8.54
C ASP A 217 13.90 -22.22 8.65
N LEU A 218 13.86 -21.54 7.52
CA LEU A 218 13.67 -20.10 7.48
C LEU A 218 12.16 -19.85 7.40
N VAL A 219 11.69 -18.85 8.13
CA VAL A 219 10.26 -18.47 8.17
C VAL A 219 10.17 -16.98 7.79
N THR A 220 9.66 -16.71 6.60
CA THR A 220 9.40 -15.35 6.13
C THR A 220 8.02 -14.94 6.63
N VAL A 221 7.96 -13.80 7.31
CA VAL A 221 6.74 -13.15 7.82
C VAL A 221 6.68 -11.78 7.15
N ASP A 222 5.62 -11.61 6.34
CA ASP A 222 5.40 -10.35 5.60
C ASP A 222 3.99 -9.85 5.92
N UNK A 223 3.86 -8.77 6.51
CA UNK A 223 2.90 -8.35 6.97
C UNK A 223 2.56 -7.26 6.44
N THR A 224 1.53 -7.13 5.68
CA THR A 224 0.89 -5.91 5.17
C THR A 224 -0.39 -5.64 5.96
N LEU A 225 -0.48 -4.52 6.66
CA LEU A 225 -1.63 -4.18 7.50
C LEU A 225 -2.08 -2.75 7.27
N ARG A 226 -3.38 -2.52 7.50
CA ARG A 226 -4.02 -1.20 7.41
C ARG A 226 -4.31 -0.67 8.82
N TYR A 227 -3.76 0.52 9.14
CA TYR A 227 -4.02 1.23 10.38
C TYR A 227 -4.70 2.56 10.06
N GLU A 228 -5.93 2.77 10.56
CA GLU A 228 -6.72 3.99 10.30
C GLU A 228 -6.73 4.42 8.82
N GLY A 229 -6.91 3.44 7.93
CA GLY A 229 -6.99 3.67 6.48
C GLY A 229 -5.66 3.53 5.74
N TYR A 230 -4.51 3.63 6.41
CA TYR A 230 -3.19 3.66 5.77
C TYR A 230 -2.43 2.34 5.95
N ILE A 231 -1.68 1.98 4.92
CA ILE A 231 -0.89 0.75 4.85
C ILE A 231 0.47 0.95 5.52
N ALA A 232 0.89 -0.04 6.28
CA ALA A 232 2.28 -0.27 6.65
C ALA A 232 2.63 -1.67 6.14
N ASP A 233 3.86 -1.82 5.66
CA ASP A 233 4.33 -3.05 5.02
C ASP A 233 5.76 -3.34 5.46
N ALA A 234 6.02 -4.55 5.93
CA ALA A 234 7.37 -4.92 6.35
C ALA A 234 7.52 -6.44 6.40
N THR A 235 8.70 -6.90 6.05
CA THR A 235 9.05 -8.33 6.06
C THR A 235 10.25 -8.59 6.95
N ARG A 236 10.19 -9.67 7.72
CA ARG A 236 11.35 -10.27 8.38
C ARG A 236 11.38 -11.77 8.11
N THR A 237 12.60 -12.30 8.00
CA THR A 237 12.82 -13.74 7.87
C THR A 237 13.52 -14.23 9.14
N PHE A 238 12.91 -15.18 9.84
CA PHE A 238 13.40 -15.80 11.07
C PHE A 238 14.03 -17.15 10.75
N ALA A 239 14.93 -17.63 11.62
CA ALA A 239 15.48 -18.97 11.52
C ALA A 239 15.01 -19.80 12.73
N VAL A 240 14.74 -21.08 12.51
CA VAL A 240 14.27 -21.96 13.58
C VAL A 240 15.35 -23.00 13.89
N GLY A 241 15.99 -22.83 15.06
CA GLY A 241 17.10 -23.66 15.47
C GLY A 241 18.36 -23.36 14.65
N ARG A 242 19.17 -24.36 14.39
CA ARG A 242 20.46 -24.16 13.74
C ARG A 242 20.34 -23.80 12.26
N VAL A 243 20.99 -22.73 11.87
CA VAL A 243 21.06 -22.26 10.49
C VAL A 243 22.37 -22.73 9.88
N ASP A 244 22.30 -23.34 8.69
CA ASP A 244 23.50 -23.70 7.96
C ASP A 244 24.17 -22.46 7.32
N GLU A 245 25.43 -22.62 6.95
CA GLU A 245 26.24 -21.52 6.42
C GLU A 245 25.68 -20.89 5.16
N ASP A 246 25.01 -21.69 4.33
CA ASP A 246 24.41 -21.23 3.06
C ASP A 246 23.24 -20.28 3.34
N LYS A 247 22.34 -20.67 4.25
CA LYS A 247 21.20 -19.83 4.63
C LYS A 247 21.66 -18.50 5.25
N TYR A 248 22.66 -18.58 6.15
CA TYR A 248 23.21 -17.39 6.80
C TYR A 248 23.83 -16.44 5.77
N ARG A 249 24.59 -17.00 4.82
CA ARG A 249 25.22 -16.22 3.74
C ARG A 249 24.15 -15.50 2.89
N ILE A 250 23.11 -16.22 2.47
CA ILE A 250 22.04 -15.64 1.62
C ILE A 250 21.27 -14.55 2.41
N TYR A 251 20.98 -14.79 3.69
CA TYR A 251 20.34 -13.79 4.56
C TYR A 251 21.15 -12.49 4.55
N ASN A 252 22.46 -12.59 4.77
CA ASN A 252 23.33 -11.42 4.80
C ASN A 252 23.39 -10.69 3.44
N VAL A 253 23.37 -11.43 2.33
CA VAL A 253 23.32 -10.80 1.00
C VAL A 253 22.04 -9.95 0.85
N VAL A 254 20.91 -10.48 1.28
CA VAL A 254 19.64 -9.73 1.21
C VAL A 254 19.67 -8.52 2.13
N LYS A 255 20.18 -8.70 3.36
CA LYS A 255 20.30 -7.61 4.34
C LYS A 255 21.17 -6.47 3.78
N GLU A 256 22.36 -6.82 3.29
CA GLU A 256 23.30 -5.83 2.74
C GLU A 256 22.71 -5.13 1.51
N ALA A 257 22.03 -5.86 0.63
CA ALA A 257 21.35 -5.26 -0.53
C ALA A 257 20.30 -4.23 -0.09
N GLN A 258 19.51 -4.56 0.95
CA GLN A 258 18.48 -3.70 1.49
C GLN A 258 19.11 -2.42 2.10
N GLU A 259 20.16 -2.61 2.89
CA GLU A 259 20.89 -1.49 3.53
C GLU A 259 21.49 -0.54 2.49
N MET A 260 22.14 -1.09 1.43
CA MET A 260 22.70 -0.28 0.37
C MET A 260 21.63 0.53 -0.37
N ALA A 261 20.46 -0.07 -0.62
CA ALA A 261 19.35 0.65 -1.26
C ALA A 261 18.82 1.75 -0.34
N LEU A 262 18.66 1.48 0.97
CA LEU A 262 18.22 2.47 1.96
C LEU A 262 19.16 3.66 2.04
N ASP A 263 20.47 3.41 2.05
CA ASP A 263 21.50 4.46 2.13
C ASP A 263 21.48 5.42 0.93
N ALA A 264 20.96 4.95 -0.21
CA ALA A 264 20.89 5.76 -1.43
C ALA A 264 19.61 6.61 -1.52
N LEU A 265 18.65 6.41 -0.60
CA LEU A 265 17.36 7.10 -0.65
C LEU A 265 17.47 8.56 -0.21
N LYS A 266 16.93 9.45 -1.02
CA LYS A 266 16.78 10.88 -0.71
C LYS A 266 15.86 11.51 -1.75
N SER A 267 15.42 12.73 -1.48
CA SER A 267 14.64 13.48 -2.47
C SER A 267 15.49 13.66 -3.75
N ASN A 268 14.85 13.57 -4.89
CA ASN A 268 15.42 13.65 -6.25
C ASN A 268 16.19 12.39 -6.70
N ALA A 269 16.27 11.33 -5.90
CA ALA A 269 16.81 10.05 -6.36
C ALA A 269 15.87 9.43 -7.40
N ILE A 270 16.41 8.79 -8.42
CA ILE A 270 15.65 8.14 -9.49
C ILE A 270 15.40 6.68 -9.09
N CYS A 271 14.15 6.23 -9.16
CA CYS A 271 13.75 4.93 -8.62
C CYS A 271 14.48 3.74 -9.28
N ASN A 272 14.74 3.79 -10.59
CA ASN A 272 15.47 2.70 -11.23
C ASN A 272 16.95 2.62 -10.76
N GLU A 273 17.55 3.74 -10.36
CA GLU A 273 18.93 3.72 -9.83
C GLU A 273 18.95 3.06 -8.44
N ILE A 274 17.91 3.26 -7.64
CA ILE A 274 17.77 2.57 -6.34
C ILE A 274 17.63 1.05 -6.57
N ASP A 275 16.72 0.64 -7.48
CA ASP A 275 16.55 -0.78 -7.82
C ASP A 275 17.89 -1.39 -8.30
N LYS A 276 18.61 -0.64 -9.14
CA LYS A 276 19.89 -1.08 -9.70
C LYS A 276 20.93 -1.38 -8.60
N ILE A 277 20.96 -0.58 -7.54
CA ILE A 277 21.90 -0.77 -6.42
C ILE A 277 21.67 -2.15 -5.77
N ALA A 278 20.44 -2.44 -5.34
CA ALA A 278 20.13 -3.72 -4.70
C ALA A 278 20.36 -4.89 -5.67
N ARG A 279 19.87 -4.74 -6.90
CA ARG A 279 19.91 -5.79 -7.90
C ARG A 279 21.34 -6.13 -8.33
N ALA A 280 22.18 -5.11 -8.57
CA ALA A 280 23.59 -5.32 -8.96
C ALA A 280 24.37 -5.98 -7.82
N TYR A 281 24.08 -5.60 -6.57
CA TYR A 281 24.74 -6.25 -5.44
C TYR A 281 24.38 -7.74 -5.38
N ILE A 282 23.10 -8.07 -5.44
CA ILE A 282 22.61 -9.46 -5.41
C ILE A 282 23.20 -10.25 -6.60
N ASP A 283 23.28 -9.63 -7.78
CA ASP A 283 23.85 -10.26 -8.98
C ASP A 283 25.35 -10.53 -8.80
N SER A 284 26.09 -9.60 -8.20
CA SER A 284 27.53 -9.76 -7.93
C SER A 284 27.83 -10.94 -6.99
N LYS A 285 26.83 -11.37 -6.21
CA LYS A 285 26.93 -12.53 -5.30
C LYS A 285 26.45 -13.84 -5.99
N GLY A 286 26.07 -13.77 -7.27
CA GLY A 286 25.63 -14.92 -8.04
C GLY A 286 24.15 -15.26 -7.95
N TYR A 287 23.34 -14.35 -7.39
CA TYR A 287 21.91 -14.60 -7.17
C TYR A 287 20.99 -13.69 -8.00
N GLY A 288 21.50 -13.00 -9.02
CA GLY A 288 20.73 -12.04 -9.83
C GLY A 288 19.43 -12.62 -10.39
N SER A 289 19.48 -13.87 -10.93
CA SER A 289 18.28 -14.53 -11.48
C SER A 289 17.29 -14.99 -10.40
N ARG A 290 17.65 -14.85 -9.13
CA ARG A 290 16.80 -15.26 -7.99
C ARG A 290 16.13 -14.09 -7.29
N PHE A 291 16.39 -12.85 -7.73
CA PHE A 291 15.68 -11.65 -7.29
C PHE A 291 14.66 -11.25 -8.37
N ILE A 292 13.44 -11.71 -8.22
CA ILE A 292 12.46 -11.82 -9.31
C ILE A 292 11.30 -10.81 -9.21
N HIS A 293 11.39 -9.80 -8.32
CA HIS A 293 10.39 -8.75 -8.19
C HIS A 293 11.06 -7.37 -8.09
N SER A 294 10.28 -6.30 -7.95
CA SER A 294 10.79 -4.94 -7.76
C SER A 294 11.49 -4.81 -6.41
N THR A 295 12.37 -3.82 -6.29
CA THR A 295 13.03 -3.52 -5.00
C THR A 295 12.07 -2.85 -4.02
N GLY A 296 10.92 -2.30 -4.52
CA GLY A 296 9.92 -1.69 -3.66
C GLY A 296 8.87 -0.92 -4.44
N HIS A 297 7.97 -0.31 -3.69
CA HIS A 297 6.84 0.43 -4.23
C HIS A 297 6.38 1.51 -3.24
N GLY A 298 5.56 2.43 -3.70
CA GLY A 298 4.88 3.37 -2.82
C GLY A 298 3.81 2.66 -1.98
N ILE A 299 3.60 3.14 -0.79
CA ILE A 299 2.50 2.73 0.08
C ILE A 299 1.74 3.96 0.58
N GLY A 300 0.48 3.76 0.91
CA GLY A 300 -0.38 4.82 1.43
C GLY A 300 -1.75 4.27 1.71
N LEU A 301 -2.72 4.62 0.88
CA LEU A 301 -4.06 4.03 0.97
C LEU A 301 -4.14 2.70 0.22
N ASP A 302 -3.36 2.53 -0.85
CA ASP A 302 -3.22 1.24 -1.51
C ASP A 302 -1.99 0.49 -0.97
N VAL A 303 -2.03 -0.83 -1.05
CA VAL A 303 -0.88 -1.69 -0.75
C VAL A 303 0.26 -1.35 -1.72
N HIS A 304 -0.07 -1.23 -2.99
CA HIS A 304 0.89 -0.86 -4.04
C HIS A 304 0.39 0.40 -4.75
N GLU A 305 1.15 1.48 -4.64
CA GLU A 305 0.88 2.73 -5.37
C GLU A 305 2.23 3.34 -5.83
N PRO A 306 2.22 4.30 -6.76
CA PRO A 306 3.49 4.96 -7.14
C PRO A 306 4.13 5.69 -5.94
N PRO A 307 5.49 5.85 -5.94
CA PRO A 307 6.42 5.53 -7.02
C PRO A 307 6.82 4.05 -7.04
N TRP A 308 7.33 3.58 -8.19
CA TRP A 308 7.74 2.17 -8.37
C TRP A 308 9.26 2.08 -8.33
N ILE A 309 9.81 1.32 -7.37
CA ILE A 309 11.27 1.15 -7.23
C ILE A 309 11.65 -0.12 -8.02
N ARG A 310 11.80 0.05 -9.34
CA ARG A 310 12.03 -1.08 -10.26
C ARG A 310 12.84 -0.63 -11.47
N SER A 311 13.43 -1.59 -12.18
CA SER A 311 14.42 -1.35 -13.26
C SER A 311 13.93 -0.47 -14.41
N ASN A 312 12.63 -0.47 -14.70
CA ASN A 312 12.07 0.32 -15.80
C ASN A 312 11.28 1.55 -15.31
N SER A 313 11.52 2.00 -14.08
CA SER A 313 10.84 3.18 -13.53
C SER A 313 11.66 4.44 -13.74
N ASN A 314 11.01 5.50 -14.21
CA ASN A 314 11.60 6.84 -14.27
C ASN A 314 11.06 7.75 -13.16
N ASP A 315 10.34 7.16 -12.19
CA ASP A 315 9.82 7.91 -11.05
C ASP A 315 10.98 8.55 -10.27
N VAL A 316 10.72 9.72 -9.72
CA VAL A 316 11.71 10.50 -8.95
C VAL A 316 11.17 10.65 -7.53
N LEU A 317 11.96 10.22 -6.55
CA LEU A 317 11.59 10.33 -5.14
C LEU A 317 11.49 11.79 -4.72
N ARG A 318 10.53 12.09 -3.87
CA ARG A 318 10.34 13.43 -3.30
C ARG A 318 10.08 13.33 -1.80
N GLU A 319 10.47 14.36 -1.11
CA GLU A 319 10.21 14.51 0.32
C GLU A 319 8.70 14.31 0.60
N GLY A 320 8.36 13.53 1.61
CA GLY A 320 6.98 13.19 1.99
C GLY A 320 6.45 11.92 1.33
N MET A 321 7.20 11.29 0.42
CA MET A 321 6.81 9.99 -0.11
C MET A 321 7.06 8.89 0.92
N THR A 322 6.18 7.87 0.95
CA THR A 322 6.39 6.64 1.73
C THR A 322 6.46 5.46 0.76
N ILE A 323 7.49 4.64 0.92
CA ILE A 323 7.80 3.53 0.02
C ILE A 323 8.22 2.29 0.82
N THR A 324 8.31 1.13 0.16
CA THR A 324 8.99 -0.05 0.72
C THR A 324 10.36 -0.21 0.07
N ILE A 325 11.28 -0.88 0.78
CA ILE A 325 12.55 -1.40 0.22
C ILE A 325 12.66 -2.84 0.70
N GLU A 326 12.52 -3.78 -0.24
CA GLU A 326 12.21 -5.19 0.06
C GLU A 326 12.96 -6.22 -0.82
N PRO A 327 14.27 -6.11 -1.03
CA PRO A 327 14.94 -7.12 -1.86
C PRO A 327 14.78 -8.53 -1.28
N GLY A 328 14.78 -9.52 -2.17
CA GLY A 328 14.66 -10.91 -1.76
C GLY A 328 15.41 -11.87 -2.70
N ILE A 329 15.79 -13.01 -2.19
CA ILE A 329 16.41 -14.10 -2.94
C ILE A 329 15.57 -15.35 -2.71
N TYR A 330 15.16 -16.01 -3.80
CA TYR A 330 14.26 -17.16 -3.73
C TYR A 330 14.89 -18.35 -4.48
N LEU A 331 15.32 -19.36 -3.73
CA LEU A 331 15.92 -20.58 -4.28
C LEU A 331 14.83 -21.62 -4.48
N GLU A 332 14.34 -21.70 -5.70
CA GLU A 332 13.23 -22.60 -6.08
C GLU A 332 13.39 -23.99 -5.47
N GLY A 333 12.35 -24.47 -4.80
CA GLY A 333 12.32 -25.80 -4.18
C GLY A 333 13.20 -25.94 -2.93
N ARG A 334 13.75 -24.82 -2.43
CA ARG A 334 14.61 -24.84 -1.25
C ARG A 334 14.10 -23.87 -0.17
N TYR A 335 14.36 -22.60 -0.31
CA TYR A 335 13.96 -21.55 0.64
C TYR A 335 14.13 -20.17 0.02
N GLY A 336 13.58 -19.16 0.66
CA GLY A 336 13.80 -17.76 0.29
C GLY A 336 14.04 -16.89 1.51
N VAL A 337 14.53 -15.67 1.24
CA VAL A 337 14.75 -14.63 2.26
C VAL A 337 14.25 -13.30 1.67
N ARG A 338 13.47 -12.56 2.44
CA ARG A 338 13.09 -11.17 2.16
C ARG A 338 13.28 -10.36 3.44
N ILE A 339 13.80 -9.15 3.29
CA ILE A 339 13.89 -8.17 4.40
C ILE A 339 13.35 -6.87 3.84
N GLU A 340 12.39 -6.28 4.55
CA GLU A 340 11.66 -5.11 4.08
C GLU A 340 11.37 -4.14 5.20
N ASP A 341 11.46 -2.86 4.88
CA ASP A 341 10.97 -1.77 5.73
C ASP A 341 10.08 -0.82 4.93
N SER A 342 9.05 -0.28 5.58
CA SER A 342 8.39 0.97 5.17
C SER A 342 9.35 2.13 5.45
N VAL A 343 9.43 3.08 4.53
CA VAL A 343 10.42 4.16 4.59
C VAL A 343 9.77 5.49 4.24
N LEU A 344 10.07 6.54 4.99
CA LEU A 344 9.67 7.92 4.69
C LEU A 344 10.85 8.66 4.03
N ILE A 345 10.62 9.22 2.85
CA ILE A 345 11.64 10.03 2.15
C ILE A 345 11.67 11.43 2.76
N THR A 346 12.86 11.88 3.11
CA THR A 346 13.11 13.24 3.56
C THR A 346 13.94 14.00 2.52
N LYS A 347 14.23 15.26 2.78
CA LYS A 347 14.98 16.10 1.84
C LYS A 347 16.31 15.47 1.44
N ASP A 348 17.12 15.09 2.43
CA ASP A 348 18.52 14.70 2.21
C ASP A 348 18.79 13.22 2.52
N SER A 349 17.78 12.47 2.96
CA SER A 349 17.93 11.08 3.40
C SER A 349 16.57 10.38 3.37
N ALA A 350 16.47 9.26 4.06
CA ALA A 350 15.22 8.55 4.31
C ALA A 350 15.19 8.02 5.74
N ILE A 351 13.99 7.82 6.27
CA ILE A 351 13.79 7.32 7.63
C ILE A 351 13.05 5.98 7.54
N PRO A 352 13.74 4.86 7.81
CA PRO A 352 13.02 3.60 7.98
C PRO A 352 12.02 3.75 9.12
N LEU A 353 10.78 3.35 8.89
CA LEU A 353 9.71 3.48 9.88
C LEU A 353 9.67 2.26 10.80
N ASN A 354 10.17 1.13 10.34
CA ASN A 354 10.30 -0.09 11.12
C ASN A 354 11.63 -0.06 11.88
N ARG A 355 11.58 -0.44 13.14
CA ARG A 355 12.73 -0.42 14.06
C ARG A 355 13.14 -1.81 14.53
N TYR A 356 12.33 -2.83 14.22
CA TYR A 356 12.66 -4.21 14.56
C TYR A 356 13.93 -4.61 13.83
N THR A 357 14.80 -5.37 14.53
CA THR A 357 16.13 -5.75 14.04
C THR A 357 16.09 -6.37 12.62
N LYS A 358 17.14 -6.08 11.85
CA LYS A 358 17.40 -6.74 10.55
C LYS A 358 18.47 -7.84 10.69
N GLU A 359 18.98 -8.06 11.90
CA GLU A 359 19.86 -9.21 12.13
C GLU A 359 19.03 -10.50 12.13
N LEU A 360 19.63 -11.59 11.70
CA LEU A 360 18.92 -12.89 11.67
C LEU A 360 18.60 -13.32 13.11
N VAL A 361 17.33 -13.34 13.43
CA VAL A 361 16.86 -13.84 14.72
C VAL A 361 16.72 -15.36 14.61
N ILE A 362 17.39 -16.08 15.50
CA ILE A 362 17.35 -17.53 15.58
C ILE A 362 16.50 -17.93 16.79
N ILE A 363 15.41 -18.64 16.56
CA ILE A 363 14.40 -19.04 17.53
C ILE A 363 14.57 -20.53 17.88
#